data_8a7a054a65a6b4bcbcc7b30b901caed2
#
_entry.id   8a7a054a65a6b4bcbcc7b30b901caed2
#
_cell.length_a   1.000
_cell.length_b   1.000
_cell.length_c   1.000
_cell.angle_alpha   90.00
_cell.angle_beta   90.00
_cell.angle_gamma   90.00
#
_symmetry.space_group_name_H-M   'P 1'
#
loop_
_entity.id
_entity.type
_entity.pdbx_description
1 polymer ?
#
loop_
_entity_poly.entity_id
_entity_poly.type
_entity_poly.pdbx_seq_one_letter_code
_entity_poly.pdbx_strand_id
1 'polypeptide(L)'
;MKILLLGSGELGKEFVIACKRLGQYVVACDKYDNAPAMQVADERRVFNMLDGDALMQVVNEVSPDVIVPEIEAIRTEKLYDCERNGIRVVPSAKAVNYTMNRKAIRELAHTQLGLKTANYRYATTFDEFRQAADEIGYPFIVKPLMSSSGHGQSKVDTPDELLTAWNCAAQGARGDIAEVIVEQFIPFDYEIT
;
A
#
# COMPACT_ATOMS: atom_id res chain seq x y z
N MET A 1 -16.03 2.06 -21.58
CA MET A 1 -14.59 1.92 -21.27
C MET A 1 -14.36 0.56 -20.65
N LYS A 2 -13.16 -0.01 -20.87
CA LYS A 2 -12.72 -1.23 -20.21
C LYS A 2 -11.81 -0.85 -19.03
N ILE A 3 -12.20 -1.23 -17.83
CA ILE A 3 -11.52 -0.88 -16.58
C ILE A 3 -10.85 -2.13 -16.03
N LEU A 4 -9.56 -2.03 -15.68
CA LEU A 4 -8.82 -3.05 -14.94
C LEU A 4 -8.75 -2.61 -13.47
N LEU A 5 -9.44 -3.31 -12.59
CA LEU A 5 -9.43 -3.08 -11.16
C LEU A 5 -8.37 -3.96 -10.51
N LEU A 6 -7.39 -3.37 -9.85
CA LEU A 6 -6.30 -4.05 -9.13
C LEU A 6 -6.59 -4.03 -7.62
N GLY A 7 -7.07 -5.13 -7.11
CA GLY A 7 -7.67 -5.31 -5.80
C GLY A 7 -9.18 -5.51 -5.94
N SER A 8 -9.71 -6.52 -5.28
CA SER A 8 -11.10 -6.93 -5.43
C SER A 8 -11.80 -7.11 -4.09
N GLY A 9 -11.47 -6.26 -3.11
CA GLY A 9 -12.09 -6.24 -1.80
C GLY A 9 -13.53 -5.73 -1.80
N GLU A 10 -14.08 -5.46 -0.63
CA GLU A 10 -15.47 -5.00 -0.46
C GLU A 10 -15.69 -3.61 -1.07
N LEU A 11 -14.75 -2.70 -0.90
CA LEU A 11 -14.81 -1.37 -1.53
C LEU A 11 -14.72 -1.49 -3.05
N GLY A 12 -13.85 -2.37 -3.55
CA GLY A 12 -13.76 -2.72 -4.98
C GLY A 12 -15.08 -3.22 -5.53
N LYS A 13 -15.84 -4.01 -4.76
CA LYS A 13 -17.18 -4.49 -5.15
C LYS A 13 -18.15 -3.33 -5.36
N GLU A 14 -18.21 -2.37 -4.43
CA GLU A 14 -19.06 -1.19 -4.58
C GLU A 14 -18.66 -0.34 -5.79
N PHE A 15 -17.35 -0.19 -6.02
CA PHE A 15 -16.83 0.47 -7.21
C PHE A 15 -17.29 -0.22 -8.50
N VAL A 16 -17.17 -1.56 -8.57
CA VAL A 16 -17.65 -2.33 -9.76
C VAL A 16 -19.14 -2.14 -9.97
N ILE A 17 -19.96 -2.22 -8.91
CA ILE A 17 -21.42 -2.00 -9.01
C ILE A 17 -21.70 -0.60 -9.58
N ALA A 18 -21.01 0.43 -9.14
CA ALA A 18 -21.15 1.78 -9.67
C ALA A 18 -20.75 1.85 -11.16
N CYS A 19 -19.63 1.22 -11.53
CA CYS A 19 -19.19 1.13 -12.93
C CYS A 19 -20.22 0.42 -13.82
N LYS A 20 -20.80 -0.68 -13.33
CA LYS A 20 -21.83 -1.43 -14.06
C LYS A 20 -23.09 -0.60 -14.31
N ARG A 21 -23.53 0.21 -13.32
CA ARG A 21 -24.64 1.16 -13.47
C ARG A 21 -24.38 2.20 -14.57
N LEU A 22 -23.08 2.54 -14.80
CA LEU A 22 -22.66 3.46 -15.85
C LEU A 22 -22.31 2.76 -17.18
N GLY A 23 -22.62 1.47 -17.32
CA GLY A 23 -22.38 0.69 -18.54
C GLY A 23 -20.90 0.45 -18.84
N GLN A 24 -20.02 0.47 -17.84
CA GLN A 24 -18.60 0.18 -18.02
C GLN A 24 -18.34 -1.33 -17.96
N TYR A 25 -17.28 -1.77 -18.65
CA TYR A 25 -16.80 -3.15 -18.62
C TYR A 25 -15.65 -3.25 -17.63
N VAL A 26 -15.73 -4.14 -16.64
CA VAL A 26 -14.75 -4.24 -15.56
C VAL A 26 -14.14 -5.63 -15.51
N VAL A 27 -12.81 -5.67 -15.52
CA VAL A 27 -12.00 -6.85 -15.21
C VAL A 27 -11.43 -6.69 -13.82
N ALA A 28 -11.87 -7.51 -12.85
CA ALA A 28 -11.44 -7.45 -11.46
C ALA A 28 -10.29 -8.42 -11.18
N CYS A 29 -9.25 -7.96 -10.52
CA CYS A 29 -8.03 -8.71 -10.24
C CYS A 29 -7.79 -8.85 -8.73
N ASP A 30 -7.35 -10.04 -8.31
CA ASP A 30 -6.86 -10.29 -6.94
C ASP A 30 -5.91 -11.49 -6.93
N LYS A 31 -5.23 -11.72 -5.79
CA LYS A 31 -4.35 -12.87 -5.57
C LYS A 31 -5.13 -14.18 -5.31
N TYR A 32 -6.43 -14.12 -5.05
CA TYR A 32 -7.29 -15.28 -4.79
C TYR A 32 -8.58 -15.19 -5.61
N ASP A 33 -9.16 -16.34 -5.93
CA ASP A 33 -10.37 -16.42 -6.73
C ASP A 33 -11.62 -16.06 -5.91
N ASN A 34 -12.66 -15.63 -6.63
CA ASN A 34 -13.96 -15.27 -6.07
C ASN A 34 -13.92 -14.16 -5.01
N ALA A 35 -12.94 -13.26 -5.10
CA ALA A 35 -12.90 -12.05 -4.28
C ALA A 35 -14.18 -11.20 -4.47
N PRO A 36 -14.58 -10.38 -3.49
CA PRO A 36 -15.87 -9.67 -3.49
C PRO A 36 -16.20 -8.93 -4.79
N ALA A 37 -15.27 -8.16 -5.36
CA ALA A 37 -15.50 -7.44 -6.60
C ALA A 37 -15.62 -8.35 -7.84
N MET A 38 -14.94 -9.50 -7.84
CA MET A 38 -15.01 -10.48 -8.94
C MET A 38 -16.41 -11.07 -9.12
N GLN A 39 -17.22 -11.09 -8.06
CA GLN A 39 -18.59 -11.64 -8.08
C GLN A 39 -19.54 -10.78 -8.92
N VAL A 40 -19.21 -9.53 -9.18
CA VAL A 40 -20.06 -8.56 -9.88
C VAL A 40 -19.38 -7.95 -11.12
N ALA A 41 -18.12 -8.27 -11.36
CA ALA A 41 -17.37 -7.85 -12.55
C ALA A 41 -17.75 -8.65 -13.80
N ASP A 42 -17.39 -8.15 -14.98
CA ASP A 42 -17.58 -8.86 -16.27
C ASP A 42 -16.58 -9.99 -16.44
N GLU A 43 -15.33 -9.76 -16.00
CA GLU A 43 -14.26 -10.75 -16.03
C GLU A 43 -13.44 -10.67 -14.75
N ARG A 44 -12.66 -11.73 -14.50
CA ARG A 44 -11.73 -11.80 -13.38
C ARG A 44 -10.38 -12.35 -13.80
N ARG A 45 -9.32 -11.92 -13.07
CA ARG A 45 -7.97 -12.45 -13.21
C ARG A 45 -7.40 -12.71 -11.81
N VAL A 46 -6.79 -13.88 -11.63
CA VAL A 46 -6.17 -14.28 -10.34
C VAL A 46 -4.68 -14.38 -10.54
N PHE A 47 -3.93 -13.50 -9.90
CA PHE A 47 -2.47 -13.47 -9.96
C PHE A 47 -1.88 -12.62 -8.82
N ASN A 48 -0.59 -12.79 -8.55
CA ASN A 48 0.11 -11.95 -7.59
C ASN A 48 0.46 -10.59 -8.22
N MET A 49 -0.20 -9.52 -7.80
CA MET A 49 0.01 -8.16 -8.33
C MET A 49 1.34 -7.53 -7.90
N LEU A 50 2.08 -8.15 -6.95
CA LEU A 50 3.47 -7.80 -6.65
C LEU A 50 4.46 -8.36 -7.69
N ASP A 51 4.05 -9.36 -8.48
CA ASP A 51 4.78 -9.82 -9.65
C ASP A 51 4.55 -8.84 -10.82
N GLY A 52 5.58 -8.03 -11.10
CA GLY A 52 5.49 -7.00 -12.13
C GLY A 52 5.32 -7.56 -13.55
N ASP A 53 5.84 -8.73 -13.84
CA ASP A 53 5.74 -9.35 -15.16
C ASP A 53 4.33 -9.95 -15.35
N ALA A 54 3.79 -10.62 -14.34
CA ALA A 54 2.40 -11.09 -14.34
C ALA A 54 1.41 -9.92 -14.46
N LEU A 55 1.65 -8.80 -13.76
CA LEU A 55 0.83 -7.59 -13.88
C LEU A 55 0.85 -7.06 -15.32
N MET A 56 2.03 -6.90 -15.92
CA MET A 56 2.14 -6.40 -17.29
C MET A 56 1.55 -7.37 -18.32
N GLN A 57 1.66 -8.68 -18.11
CA GLN A 57 1.00 -9.68 -18.96
C GLN A 57 -0.52 -9.46 -18.93
N VAL A 58 -1.13 -9.35 -17.76
CA VAL A 58 -2.58 -9.12 -17.63
C VAL A 58 -2.99 -7.79 -18.26
N VAL A 59 -2.22 -6.71 -18.08
CA VAL A 59 -2.48 -5.41 -18.71
C VAL A 59 -2.48 -5.55 -20.24
N ASN A 60 -1.52 -6.26 -20.82
CA ASN A 60 -1.44 -6.47 -22.28
C ASN A 60 -2.59 -7.34 -22.81
N GLU A 61 -2.97 -8.40 -22.09
CA GLU A 61 -4.09 -9.28 -22.48
C GLU A 61 -5.44 -8.55 -22.43
N VAL A 62 -5.66 -7.78 -21.37
CA VAL A 62 -6.91 -7.04 -21.16
C VAL A 62 -7.01 -5.81 -22.05
N SER A 63 -5.89 -5.15 -22.33
CA SER A 63 -5.83 -3.86 -23.04
C SER A 63 -6.84 -2.85 -22.47
N PRO A 64 -6.72 -2.45 -21.19
CA PRO A 64 -7.71 -1.59 -20.56
C PRO A 64 -7.57 -0.13 -21.00
N ASP A 65 -8.67 0.61 -21.00
CA ASP A 65 -8.68 2.07 -21.15
C ASP A 65 -8.21 2.76 -19.86
N VAL A 66 -8.52 2.14 -18.71
CA VAL A 66 -8.22 2.70 -17.39
C VAL A 66 -7.81 1.58 -16.42
N ILE A 67 -6.75 1.82 -15.64
CA ILE A 67 -6.35 0.97 -14.51
C ILE A 67 -6.72 1.68 -13.21
N VAL A 68 -7.37 0.95 -12.30
CA VAL A 68 -7.79 1.47 -10.98
C VAL A 68 -7.15 0.61 -9.89
N PRO A 69 -6.07 1.08 -9.25
CA PRO A 69 -5.49 0.45 -8.08
C PRO A 69 -6.39 0.66 -6.85
N GLU A 70 -6.69 -0.43 -6.11
CA GLU A 70 -7.57 -0.41 -4.93
C GLU A 70 -6.84 -0.89 -3.68
N ILE A 71 -5.84 -1.78 -3.81
CA ILE A 71 -5.07 -2.29 -2.68
C ILE A 71 -3.60 -1.85 -2.75
N GLU A 72 -2.89 -1.92 -1.62
CA GLU A 72 -1.48 -1.53 -1.52
C GLU A 72 -0.50 -2.59 -2.04
N ALA A 73 -0.91 -3.86 -2.15
CA ALA A 73 -0.05 -4.97 -2.60
C ALA A 73 0.05 -5.05 -4.13
N ILE A 74 0.58 -4.01 -4.74
CA ILE A 74 0.76 -3.85 -6.20
C ILE A 74 2.20 -3.42 -6.48
N ARG A 75 2.77 -3.91 -7.59
CA ARG A 75 4.06 -3.43 -8.11
C ARG A 75 3.86 -2.05 -8.77
N THR A 76 3.86 -0.99 -7.94
CA THR A 76 3.50 0.37 -8.34
C THR A 76 4.41 0.94 -9.42
N GLU A 77 5.66 0.48 -9.53
CA GLU A 77 6.60 0.90 -10.58
C GLU A 77 6.06 0.58 -11.98
N LYS A 78 5.33 -0.53 -12.13
CA LYS A 78 4.70 -0.92 -13.41
C LYS A 78 3.54 -0.01 -13.81
N LEU A 79 2.92 0.66 -12.85
CA LEU A 79 1.87 1.65 -13.16
C LEU A 79 2.44 2.88 -13.87
N TYR A 80 3.68 3.28 -13.55
CA TYR A 80 4.37 4.33 -14.33
C TYR A 80 4.66 3.88 -15.76
N ASP A 81 4.99 2.59 -15.97
CA ASP A 81 5.16 2.03 -17.31
C ASP A 81 3.84 2.09 -18.09
N CYS A 82 2.72 1.75 -17.44
CA CYS A 82 1.40 1.85 -18.05
C CYS A 82 1.08 3.29 -18.48
N GLU A 83 1.30 4.28 -17.62
CA GLU A 83 1.08 5.70 -17.95
C GLU A 83 1.96 6.15 -19.11
N ARG A 84 3.26 5.76 -19.13
CA ARG A 84 4.18 6.07 -20.25
C ARG A 84 3.72 5.46 -21.57
N ASN A 85 3.04 4.32 -21.53
CA ASN A 85 2.47 3.66 -22.69
C ASN A 85 1.05 4.17 -23.05
N GLY A 86 0.59 5.26 -22.43
CA GLY A 86 -0.68 5.91 -22.75
C GLY A 86 -1.90 5.30 -22.08
N ILE A 87 -1.75 4.34 -21.17
CA ILE A 87 -2.86 3.78 -20.38
C ILE A 87 -3.14 4.71 -19.21
N ARG A 88 -4.36 5.10 -19.02
CA ARG A 88 -4.77 5.96 -17.91
C ARG A 88 -4.78 5.18 -16.60
N VAL A 89 -4.11 5.69 -15.55
CA VAL A 89 -4.14 5.15 -14.18
C VAL A 89 -4.86 6.15 -13.28
N VAL A 90 -5.84 5.69 -12.49
CA VAL A 90 -6.66 6.55 -11.62
C VAL A 90 -6.81 5.91 -10.24
N PRO A 91 -6.30 6.54 -9.19
CA PRO A 91 -5.48 7.76 -9.17
C PRO A 91 -4.15 7.55 -9.90
N SER A 92 -3.41 8.61 -10.23
CA SER A 92 -2.16 8.49 -11.00
C SER A 92 -1.15 7.57 -10.31
N ALA A 93 -0.27 6.93 -11.08
CA ALA A 93 0.79 6.05 -10.56
C ALA A 93 1.60 6.73 -9.43
N LYS A 94 1.88 8.03 -9.58
CA LYS A 94 2.56 8.83 -8.54
C LYS A 94 1.73 8.93 -7.26
N ALA A 95 0.43 9.20 -7.34
CA ALA A 95 -0.45 9.28 -6.18
C ALA A 95 -0.58 7.92 -5.48
N VAL A 96 -0.74 6.85 -6.26
CA VAL A 96 -0.77 5.47 -5.76
C VAL A 96 0.52 5.13 -4.99
N ASN A 97 1.68 5.45 -5.57
CA ASN A 97 2.96 5.20 -4.90
C ASN A 97 3.05 5.93 -3.54
N TYR A 98 2.65 7.19 -3.48
CA TYR A 98 2.69 7.94 -2.23
C TYR A 98 1.71 7.41 -1.18
N THR A 99 0.51 7.00 -1.56
CA THR A 99 -0.49 6.50 -0.62
C THR A 99 -0.21 5.08 -0.13
N MET A 100 0.48 4.29 -0.94
CA MET A 100 0.79 2.88 -0.63
C MET A 100 2.15 2.67 0.02
N ASN A 101 3.04 3.67 -0.01
CA ASN A 101 4.39 3.59 0.51
C ASN A 101 4.63 4.68 1.57
N ARG A 102 4.69 4.28 2.85
CA ARG A 102 4.91 5.21 3.97
C ARG A 102 6.21 5.98 3.86
N LYS A 103 7.27 5.39 3.31
CA LYS A 103 8.55 6.09 3.08
C LYS A 103 8.37 7.20 2.06
N ALA A 104 7.77 6.89 0.92
CA ALA A 104 7.56 7.86 -0.15
C ALA A 104 6.74 9.08 0.31
N ILE A 105 5.62 8.86 1.01
CA ILE A 105 4.80 9.98 1.51
C ILE A 105 5.48 10.75 2.64
N ARG A 106 6.24 10.07 3.52
CA ARG A 106 6.97 10.71 4.60
C ARG A 106 8.09 11.60 4.07
N GLU A 107 8.87 11.11 3.11
CA GLU A 107 9.93 11.88 2.46
C GLU A 107 9.36 13.07 1.68
N LEU A 108 8.24 12.88 0.99
CA LEU A 108 7.54 14.00 0.34
C LEU A 108 7.15 15.07 1.36
N ALA A 109 6.48 14.69 2.44
CA ALA A 109 5.98 15.63 3.44
C ALA A 109 7.11 16.34 4.17
N HIS A 110 8.09 15.60 4.68
CA HIS A 110 9.16 16.14 5.51
C HIS A 110 10.23 16.85 4.69
N THR A 111 10.78 16.16 3.68
CA THR A 111 11.99 16.61 2.98
C THR A 111 11.68 17.59 1.84
N GLN A 112 10.62 17.31 1.05
CA GLN A 112 10.33 18.12 -0.12
C GLN A 112 9.38 19.29 0.18
N LEU A 113 8.37 19.06 1.03
CA LEU A 113 7.37 20.09 1.36
C LEU A 113 7.66 20.84 2.66
N GLY A 114 8.65 20.40 3.45
CA GLY A 114 9.00 21.03 4.74
C GLY A 114 7.89 20.99 5.78
N LEU A 115 6.95 20.03 5.68
CA LEU A 115 5.86 19.91 6.62
C LEU A 115 6.38 19.33 7.95
N LYS A 116 5.79 19.78 9.05
CA LYS A 116 6.10 19.25 10.38
C LYS A 116 5.57 17.81 10.48
N THR A 117 6.49 16.87 10.72
CA THR A 117 6.19 15.47 10.98
C THR A 117 6.80 15.04 12.30
N ALA A 118 6.42 13.88 12.84
CA ALA A 118 7.18 13.24 13.91
C ALA A 118 8.62 12.95 13.45
N ASN A 119 9.57 12.91 14.37
CA ASN A 119 10.90 12.39 14.08
C ASN A 119 10.80 10.91 13.73
N TYR A 120 11.58 10.45 12.74
CA TYR A 120 11.49 9.07 12.28
C TYR A 120 12.85 8.51 11.83
N ARG A 121 12.94 7.18 11.83
CA ARG A 121 14.04 6.39 11.25
C ARG A 121 13.47 5.19 10.52
N TYR A 122 14.23 4.69 9.55
CA TYR A 122 13.91 3.43 8.87
C TYR A 122 14.85 2.33 9.35
N ALA A 123 14.36 1.08 9.31
CA ALA A 123 15.15 -0.09 9.64
C ALA A 123 14.75 -1.28 8.77
N THR A 124 15.73 -2.02 8.28
CA THR A 124 15.58 -3.26 7.49
C THR A 124 16.05 -4.49 8.26
N THR A 125 16.79 -4.27 9.34
CA THR A 125 17.29 -5.32 10.24
C THR A 125 16.92 -5.01 11.68
N PHE A 126 16.93 -6.04 12.54
CA PHE A 126 16.66 -5.84 13.97
C PHE A 126 17.71 -4.96 14.66
N ASP A 127 18.97 -5.03 14.23
CA ASP A 127 20.02 -4.17 14.79
C ASP A 127 19.82 -2.70 14.42
N GLU A 128 19.45 -2.40 13.17
CA GLU A 128 19.06 -1.05 12.74
C GLU A 128 17.81 -0.57 13.48
N PHE A 129 16.83 -1.45 13.71
CA PHE A 129 15.63 -1.12 14.47
C PHE A 129 15.95 -0.74 15.91
N ARG A 130 16.85 -1.48 16.56
CA ARG A 130 17.31 -1.18 17.91
C ARG A 130 18.04 0.16 17.99
N GLN A 131 18.92 0.44 17.01
CA GLN A 131 19.59 1.73 16.90
C GLN A 131 18.58 2.88 16.68
N ALA A 132 17.60 2.68 15.81
CA ALA A 132 16.54 3.65 15.55
C ALA A 132 15.71 3.94 16.83
N ALA A 133 15.42 2.91 17.63
CA ALA A 133 14.73 3.06 18.91
C ALA A 133 15.54 3.91 19.91
N ASP A 134 16.84 3.68 19.99
CA ASP A 134 17.74 4.45 20.87
C ASP A 134 17.83 5.93 20.42
N GLU A 135 17.85 6.19 19.11
CA GLU A 135 17.89 7.56 18.56
C GLU A 135 16.57 8.33 18.72
N ILE A 136 15.43 7.65 18.54
CA ILE A 136 14.09 8.27 18.64
C ILE A 136 13.68 8.44 20.10
N GLY A 137 14.06 7.49 20.96
CA GLY A 137 13.66 7.43 22.36
C GLY A 137 12.26 6.86 22.58
N TYR A 138 11.98 6.49 23.82
CA TYR A 138 10.72 5.88 24.22
C TYR A 138 9.74 6.92 24.79
N PRO A 139 8.43 6.78 24.60
CA PRO A 139 7.79 5.79 23.73
C PRO A 139 7.88 6.16 22.25
N PHE A 140 7.80 5.14 21.39
CA PHE A 140 7.71 5.34 19.93
C PHE A 140 6.68 4.40 19.29
N ILE A 141 6.38 4.64 18.00
CA ILE A 141 5.54 3.77 17.18
C ILE A 141 6.39 3.12 16.09
N VAL A 142 6.27 1.80 15.94
CA VAL A 142 6.82 1.09 14.79
C VAL A 142 5.70 0.64 13.86
N LYS A 143 5.94 0.77 12.54
CA LYS A 143 4.99 0.37 11.49
C LYS A 143 5.73 -0.26 10.32
N PRO A 144 5.22 -1.31 9.67
CA PRO A 144 5.70 -1.72 8.36
C PRO A 144 5.54 -0.59 7.34
N LEU A 145 6.42 -0.48 6.35
CA LEU A 145 6.27 0.54 5.31
C LEU A 145 5.04 0.32 4.43
N MET A 146 4.69 -0.94 4.20
CA MET A 146 3.50 -1.31 3.44
C MET A 146 2.57 -2.14 4.32
N SER A 147 1.51 -1.52 4.81
CA SER A 147 0.42 -2.15 5.56
C SER A 147 -0.78 -1.23 5.61
N SER A 148 -1.97 -1.78 5.90
CA SER A 148 -3.20 -1.02 6.11
C SER A 148 -3.86 -1.38 7.44
N SER A 149 -4.81 -0.55 7.87
CA SER A 149 -5.67 -0.80 9.03
C SER A 149 -4.91 -1.13 10.33
N GLY A 150 -3.72 -0.53 10.51
CA GLY A 150 -2.90 -0.75 11.71
C GLY A 150 -2.21 -2.11 11.82
N HIS A 151 -2.28 -2.97 10.78
CA HIS A 151 -1.59 -4.26 10.80
C HIS A 151 -0.08 -4.08 10.96
N GLY A 152 0.52 -4.80 11.92
CA GLY A 152 1.95 -4.73 12.24
C GLY A 152 2.38 -3.46 12.96
N GLN A 153 1.45 -2.58 13.34
CA GLN A 153 1.78 -1.39 14.12
C GLN A 153 1.84 -1.72 15.61
N SER A 154 2.85 -1.22 16.30
CA SER A 154 3.00 -1.33 17.75
C SER A 154 3.48 -0.01 18.36
N LYS A 155 2.96 0.32 19.54
CA LYS A 155 3.58 1.29 20.43
C LYS A 155 4.58 0.54 21.30
N VAL A 156 5.78 1.11 21.49
CA VAL A 156 6.87 0.54 22.27
C VAL A 156 7.18 1.52 23.38
N ASP A 157 6.96 1.12 24.62
CA ASP A 157 7.18 1.96 25.80
C ASP A 157 8.54 1.67 26.46
N THR A 158 9.08 0.45 26.30
CA THR A 158 10.32 0.01 26.95
C THR A 158 11.20 -0.84 26.01
N PRO A 159 12.51 -0.93 26.26
CA PRO A 159 13.41 -1.78 25.48
C PRO A 159 13.04 -3.27 25.45
N ASP A 160 12.40 -3.79 26.48
CA ASP A 160 12.02 -5.21 26.59
C ASP A 160 10.97 -5.61 25.54
N GLU A 161 10.24 -4.64 24.98
CA GLU A 161 9.20 -4.85 23.97
C GLU A 161 9.74 -4.90 22.54
N LEU A 162 11.01 -4.52 22.31
CA LEU A 162 11.59 -4.38 20.97
C LEU A 162 11.43 -5.62 20.08
N LEU A 163 11.78 -6.79 20.61
CA LEU A 163 11.71 -8.01 19.81
C LEU A 163 10.28 -8.38 19.41
N THR A 164 9.34 -8.18 20.33
CA THR A 164 7.92 -8.43 20.08
C THR A 164 7.37 -7.48 19.02
N ALA A 165 7.71 -6.20 19.12
CA ALA A 165 7.27 -5.16 18.18
C ALA A 165 7.86 -5.37 16.78
N TRP A 166 9.15 -5.74 16.68
CA TRP A 166 9.79 -6.10 15.42
C TRP A 166 9.09 -7.28 14.72
N ASN A 167 8.86 -8.36 15.47
CA ASN A 167 8.18 -9.55 14.93
C ASN A 167 6.74 -9.23 14.48
N CYS A 168 6.01 -8.41 15.25
CA CYS A 168 4.68 -7.94 14.87
C CYS A 168 4.72 -7.15 13.56
N ALA A 169 5.67 -6.23 13.41
CA ALA A 169 5.82 -5.44 12.21
C ALA A 169 6.20 -6.31 10.99
N ALA A 170 7.11 -7.27 11.16
CA ALA A 170 7.51 -8.19 10.09
C ALA A 170 6.33 -9.06 9.62
N GLN A 171 5.50 -9.55 10.53
CA GLN A 171 4.31 -10.36 10.20
C GLN A 171 3.17 -9.54 9.58
N GLY A 172 3.06 -8.27 9.95
CA GLY A 172 2.01 -7.36 9.44
C GLY A 172 2.35 -6.69 8.12
N ALA A 173 3.58 -6.85 7.61
CA ALA A 173 4.01 -6.27 6.35
C ALA A 173 3.27 -6.89 5.16
N ARG A 174 2.81 -6.03 4.24
CA ARG A 174 2.25 -6.41 2.94
C ARG A 174 3.23 -6.00 1.85
N GLY A 175 3.97 -6.93 1.32
CA GLY A 175 5.00 -6.67 0.31
C GLY A 175 6.15 -7.64 0.47
N ASP A 176 7.13 -7.49 -0.38
CA ASP A 176 8.32 -8.34 -0.44
C ASP A 176 9.54 -7.74 0.29
N ILE A 177 9.40 -6.54 0.84
CA ILE A 177 10.46 -5.84 1.57
C ILE A 177 10.08 -5.70 3.05
N ALA A 178 10.85 -6.33 3.92
CA ALA A 178 10.72 -6.20 5.37
C ALA A 178 11.44 -4.92 5.83
N GLU A 179 10.84 -3.77 5.60
CA GLU A 179 11.33 -2.47 6.08
C GLU A 179 10.28 -1.84 7.00
N VAL A 180 10.73 -1.27 8.12
CA VAL A 180 9.86 -0.59 9.08
C VAL A 180 10.23 0.88 9.22
N ILE A 181 9.27 1.70 9.63
CA ILE A 181 9.49 3.05 10.12
C ILE A 181 9.30 3.06 11.64
N VAL A 182 10.25 3.67 12.34
CA VAL A 182 10.21 3.99 13.78
C VAL A 182 9.90 5.47 13.90
N GLU A 183 8.79 5.81 14.51
CA GLU A 183 8.31 7.19 14.61
C GLU A 183 8.16 7.61 16.06
N GLN A 184 8.58 8.82 16.38
CA GLN A 184 8.33 9.44 17.69
C GLN A 184 6.83 9.37 18.01
N PHE A 185 6.51 8.93 19.22
CA PHE A 185 5.13 8.97 19.70
C PHE A 185 4.70 10.43 19.94
N ILE A 186 3.59 10.82 19.31
CA ILE A 186 2.99 12.15 19.52
C ILE A 186 1.75 11.98 20.39
N PRO A 187 1.73 12.54 21.60
CA PRO A 187 0.55 12.53 22.46
C PRO A 187 -0.46 13.56 21.96
N PHE A 188 -1.30 13.17 21.00
CA PHE A 188 -2.37 14.03 20.48
C PHE A 188 -3.68 13.80 21.25
N ASP A 189 -4.49 14.84 21.34
CA ASP A 189 -5.78 14.78 22.04
C ASP A 189 -6.85 14.08 21.19
N TYR A 190 -6.77 14.22 19.86
CA TYR A 190 -7.69 13.59 18.92
C TYR A 190 -7.07 13.44 17.53
N GLU A 191 -7.55 12.47 16.77
CA GLU A 191 -7.22 12.22 15.38
C GLU A 191 -8.40 12.65 14.50
N ILE A 192 -8.09 13.21 13.34
CA ILE A 192 -9.08 13.59 12.32
C ILE A 192 -8.69 12.96 10.98
N THR A 193 -9.70 12.56 10.21
CA THR A 193 -9.58 12.05 8.83
C THR A 193 -10.40 12.91 7.88
#